data_73e763b50df4fc17a524380241070d4c
#
_entry.id   73e763b50df4fc17a524380241070d4c
#
_cell.length_a   1.000
_cell.length_b   1.000
_cell.length_c   1.000
_cell.angle_alpha   90.00
_cell.angle_beta   90.00
_cell.angle_gamma   90.00
#
_symmetry.space_group_name_H-M   'P 1'
#
loop_
_entity.id
_entity.type
_entity.pdbx_description
1 polymer ?
#
loop_
_entity_poly.entity_id
_entity_poly.type
_entity_poly.pdbx_seq_one_letter_code
_entity_poly.pdbx_strand_id
1 'polypeptide(L)'
;MGNEEGTAEIAEEFGLRHVPEVARNKFGTPLVSDLFQKAQHLSRRNFFCYVNSDIVLMSDFTQAVQRVIDQKSRFLFVGHRWNLDLDEALEFEANWEAKLRDRVKKDGKLAYAFSIDYFVFPRDLLGEIPPFAIGRPRWDNWMLYRARSLRMPLIDATPVMMAVHQNHDYAHHPQGKDGVSHGDEAVINEKLAGGLVHWFTLDDANYLLTPEKLRRKFDRAHFLRECEKLPALYPWPPLTWIEKAVITSRPFRSRFGLSLGSFLRGWNKIAHSYKQQP
;
A
#
# COMPACT_ATOMS: atom_id res chain seq x y z
N MET A 1 -18.07 1.63 2.13
CA MET A 1 -18.81 0.42 1.68
C MET A 1 -18.86 -0.56 2.83
N GLY A 2 -19.96 -1.33 2.90
CA GLY A 2 -20.26 -2.22 4.04
C GLY A 2 -21.33 -1.61 4.92
N ASN A 3 -21.78 -2.37 5.91
CA ASN A 3 -22.87 -1.99 6.81
C ASN A 3 -22.46 -2.05 8.29
N GLU A 4 -21.19 -1.83 8.55
CA GLU A 4 -20.67 -1.67 9.91
C GLU A 4 -21.35 -0.46 10.57
N GLU A 5 -21.54 -0.54 11.89
CA GLU A 5 -22.16 0.50 12.69
C GLU A 5 -21.49 1.87 12.44
N GLY A 6 -22.31 2.91 12.30
CA GLY A 6 -21.85 4.28 12.02
C GLY A 6 -21.50 4.59 10.56
N THR A 7 -21.37 3.56 9.68
CA THR A 7 -20.95 3.80 8.28
C THR A 7 -21.98 4.56 7.47
N ALA A 8 -23.29 4.29 7.67
CA ALA A 8 -24.36 4.95 6.96
C ALA A 8 -24.49 6.42 7.38
N GLU A 9 -24.44 6.66 8.68
CA GLU A 9 -24.56 7.98 9.31
C GLU A 9 -23.43 8.91 8.86
N ILE A 10 -22.19 8.43 8.90
CA ILE A 10 -21.02 9.20 8.42
C ILE A 10 -21.11 9.46 6.91
N ALA A 11 -21.54 8.48 6.13
CA ALA A 11 -21.70 8.68 4.69
C ALA A 11 -22.75 9.75 4.38
N GLU A 12 -23.88 9.77 5.11
CA GLU A 12 -24.92 10.79 4.99
C GLU A 12 -24.41 12.18 5.41
N GLU A 13 -23.73 12.27 6.57
CA GLU A 13 -23.18 13.52 7.09
C GLU A 13 -22.23 14.20 6.09
N PHE A 14 -21.37 13.42 5.42
CA PHE A 14 -20.42 13.95 4.44
C PHE A 14 -20.94 13.92 2.99
N GLY A 15 -22.21 13.61 2.75
CA GLY A 15 -22.80 13.51 1.40
C GLY A 15 -22.13 12.46 0.52
N LEU A 16 -21.62 11.39 1.12
CA LEU A 16 -20.93 10.30 0.43
C LEU A 16 -21.93 9.22 -0.01
N ARG A 17 -21.64 8.56 -1.12
CA ARG A 17 -22.44 7.43 -1.55
C ARG A 17 -22.16 6.20 -0.69
N HIS A 18 -23.15 5.80 0.10
CA HIS A 18 -23.10 4.56 0.87
C HIS A 18 -23.47 3.35 0.02
N VAL A 19 -22.74 2.26 0.15
CA VAL A 19 -22.97 0.95 -0.49
C VAL A 19 -22.93 -0.12 0.60
N PRO A 20 -24.07 -0.46 1.23
CA PRO A 20 -24.12 -1.34 2.38
C PRO A 20 -23.85 -2.80 2.04
N GLU A 21 -24.32 -3.25 0.87
CA GLU A 21 -24.18 -4.64 0.45
C GLU A 21 -22.81 -4.87 -0.17
N VAL A 22 -22.01 -5.71 0.48
CA VAL A 22 -20.72 -6.20 -0.02
C VAL A 22 -20.66 -7.71 0.18
N ALA A 23 -20.06 -8.40 -0.80
CA ALA A 23 -19.85 -9.83 -0.69
C ALA A 23 -18.87 -10.12 0.46
N ARG A 24 -19.18 -11.18 1.22
CA ARG A 24 -18.40 -11.58 2.40
C ARG A 24 -17.96 -13.03 2.27
N ASN A 25 -16.85 -13.37 2.90
CA ASN A 25 -16.43 -14.76 3.01
C ASN A 25 -17.20 -15.50 4.11
N LYS A 26 -16.87 -16.78 4.31
CA LYS A 26 -17.50 -17.64 5.35
C LYS A 26 -17.31 -17.15 6.79
N PHE A 27 -16.37 -16.24 7.03
CA PHE A 27 -16.12 -15.64 8.34
C PHE A 27 -16.85 -14.30 8.53
N GLY A 28 -17.58 -13.85 7.51
CA GLY A 28 -18.29 -12.56 7.53
C GLY A 28 -17.43 -11.36 7.13
N THR A 29 -16.18 -11.56 6.74
CA THR A 29 -15.29 -10.47 6.32
C THR A 29 -15.55 -10.06 4.87
N PRO A 30 -15.70 -8.75 4.56
CA PRO A 30 -15.88 -8.26 3.21
C PRO A 30 -14.74 -8.65 2.26
N LEU A 31 -15.08 -8.87 0.99
CA LEU A 31 -14.14 -9.26 -0.05
C LEU A 31 -13.63 -8.07 -0.83
N VAL A 32 -12.30 -7.95 -0.93
CA VAL A 32 -11.61 -6.88 -1.71
C VAL A 32 -12.07 -6.87 -3.16
N SER A 33 -12.22 -8.03 -3.79
CA SER A 33 -12.70 -8.16 -5.18
C SER A 33 -14.05 -7.48 -5.40
N ASP A 34 -15.00 -7.67 -4.50
CA ASP A 34 -16.34 -7.09 -4.61
C ASP A 34 -16.32 -5.57 -4.39
N LEU A 35 -15.54 -5.11 -3.42
CA LEU A 35 -15.39 -3.67 -3.16
C LEU A 35 -14.85 -2.94 -4.40
N PHE A 36 -13.80 -3.45 -5.02
CA PHE A 36 -13.19 -2.86 -6.22
C PHE A 36 -14.11 -2.93 -7.43
N GLN A 37 -14.79 -4.05 -7.63
CA GLN A 37 -15.74 -4.23 -8.73
C GLN A 37 -16.93 -3.26 -8.59
N LYS A 38 -17.53 -3.17 -7.41
CA LYS A 38 -18.65 -2.26 -7.15
C LYS A 38 -18.25 -0.79 -7.33
N ALA A 39 -17.09 -0.39 -6.81
CA ALA A 39 -16.60 0.97 -7.00
C ALA A 39 -16.51 1.33 -8.50
N GLN A 40 -15.98 0.43 -9.31
CA GLN A 40 -15.83 0.65 -10.74
C GLN A 40 -17.17 0.65 -11.50
N HIS A 41 -18.14 -0.16 -11.09
CA HIS A 41 -19.49 -0.17 -11.67
C HIS A 41 -20.29 1.09 -11.31
N LEU A 42 -20.11 1.59 -10.09
CA LEU A 42 -20.88 2.73 -9.56
C LEU A 42 -20.39 4.09 -10.04
N SER A 43 -19.22 4.16 -10.64
CA SER A 43 -18.62 5.40 -11.11
C SER A 43 -18.18 5.28 -12.57
N ARG A 44 -18.30 6.38 -13.34
CA ARG A 44 -17.76 6.48 -14.71
C ARG A 44 -16.37 7.11 -14.77
N ARG A 45 -15.74 7.36 -13.62
CA ARG A 45 -14.40 7.95 -13.56
C ARG A 45 -13.34 6.99 -14.11
N ASN A 46 -12.28 7.56 -14.68
CA ASN A 46 -11.18 6.79 -15.25
C ASN A 46 -10.17 6.34 -14.20
N PHE A 47 -10.11 7.01 -13.06
CA PHE A 47 -9.19 6.73 -11.97
C PHE A 47 -9.95 6.51 -10.67
N PHE A 48 -9.44 5.60 -9.87
CA PHE A 48 -9.99 5.22 -8.56
C PHE A 48 -8.92 5.33 -7.50
N CYS A 49 -9.36 5.65 -6.29
CA CYS A 49 -8.55 5.58 -5.10
C CYS A 49 -9.18 4.60 -4.12
N TYR A 50 -8.40 3.65 -3.65
CA TYR A 50 -8.69 2.92 -2.43
C TYR A 50 -7.90 3.57 -1.30
N VAL A 51 -8.52 3.74 -0.15
CA VAL A 51 -7.88 4.24 1.06
C VAL A 51 -8.53 3.58 2.27
N ASN A 52 -7.72 3.19 3.25
CA ASN A 52 -8.22 2.73 4.55
C ASN A 52 -8.83 3.91 5.32
N SER A 53 -9.84 3.66 6.14
CA SER A 53 -10.58 4.69 6.88
C SER A 53 -9.75 5.38 7.98
N ASP A 54 -8.64 4.80 8.37
CA ASP A 54 -7.68 5.29 9.36
C ASP A 54 -6.52 6.11 8.75
N ILE A 55 -6.61 6.45 7.47
CA ILE A 55 -5.61 7.24 6.74
C ILE A 55 -6.09 8.67 6.52
N VAL A 56 -5.32 9.61 6.99
CA VAL A 56 -5.50 11.05 6.69
C VAL A 56 -4.61 11.41 5.50
N LEU A 57 -5.26 11.84 4.41
CA LEU A 57 -4.61 12.38 3.21
C LEU A 57 -4.77 13.91 3.21
N MET A 58 -3.71 14.61 2.82
CA MET A 58 -3.67 16.07 2.76
C MET A 58 -3.70 16.57 1.30
N SER A 59 -3.68 17.88 1.11
CA SER A 59 -3.76 18.51 -0.22
C SER A 59 -2.65 18.10 -1.18
N ASP A 60 -1.47 17.72 -0.67
CA ASP A 60 -0.35 17.19 -1.46
C ASP A 60 -0.68 15.88 -2.18
N PHE A 61 -1.59 15.07 -1.64
CA PHE A 61 -2.06 13.84 -2.29
C PHE A 61 -2.69 14.11 -3.65
N THR A 62 -3.66 15.01 -3.70
CA THR A 62 -4.35 15.32 -4.97
C THR A 62 -3.41 15.94 -5.99
N GLN A 63 -2.48 16.79 -5.56
CA GLN A 63 -1.44 17.37 -6.41
C GLN A 63 -0.50 16.30 -6.97
N ALA A 64 -0.04 15.38 -6.12
CA ALA A 64 0.83 14.28 -6.54
C ALA A 64 0.14 13.34 -7.55
N VAL A 65 -1.13 12.99 -7.30
CA VAL A 65 -1.94 12.17 -8.20
C VAL A 65 -2.12 12.85 -9.55
N GLN A 66 -2.46 14.14 -9.59
CA GLN A 66 -2.64 14.89 -10.82
C GLN A 66 -1.36 14.90 -11.66
N ARG A 67 -0.20 15.15 -11.03
CA ARG A 67 1.11 15.11 -11.70
C ARG A 67 1.42 13.78 -12.38
N VAL A 68 0.90 12.67 -11.81
CA VAL A 68 1.07 11.34 -12.43
C VAL A 68 0.08 11.14 -13.57
N ILE A 69 -1.19 11.50 -13.39
CA ILE A 69 -2.24 11.39 -14.42
C ILE A 69 -1.86 12.15 -15.69
N ASP A 70 -1.25 13.31 -15.55
CA ASP A 70 -0.79 14.14 -16.68
C ASP A 70 0.31 13.46 -17.52
N GLN A 71 1.00 12.48 -16.97
CA GLN A 71 2.15 11.82 -17.60
C GLN A 71 1.91 10.35 -17.94
N LYS A 72 0.97 9.67 -17.26
CA LYS A 72 0.74 8.23 -17.35
C LYS A 72 -0.75 7.91 -17.31
N SER A 73 -1.22 7.15 -18.28
CA SER A 73 -2.58 6.62 -18.31
C SER A 73 -2.72 5.27 -17.59
N ARG A 74 -1.61 4.55 -17.38
CA ARG A 74 -1.58 3.24 -16.71
C ARG A 74 -0.47 3.24 -15.65
N PHE A 75 -0.85 3.06 -14.39
CA PHE A 75 0.07 3.04 -13.24
C PHE A 75 -0.63 2.49 -12.01
N LEU A 76 0.14 2.07 -11.02
CA LEU A 76 -0.30 1.95 -9.64
C LEU A 76 0.50 2.95 -8.81
N PHE A 77 -0.21 3.88 -8.17
CA PHE A 77 0.36 4.92 -7.31
C PHE A 77 0.16 4.51 -5.86
N VAL A 78 1.23 4.56 -5.10
CA VAL A 78 1.29 4.23 -3.67
C VAL A 78 2.35 5.10 -2.98
N GLY A 79 2.41 5.04 -1.66
CA GLY A 79 3.49 5.64 -0.88
C GLY A 79 3.47 5.12 0.55
N HIS A 80 4.50 5.46 1.31
CA HIS A 80 4.54 5.17 2.73
C HIS A 80 3.51 5.97 3.50
N ARG A 81 3.14 5.44 4.65
CA ARG A 81 2.39 6.16 5.67
C ARG A 81 3.26 6.49 6.87
N TRP A 82 2.88 7.50 7.60
CA TRP A 82 3.41 7.84 8.90
C TRP A 82 2.44 7.39 9.98
N ASN A 83 2.88 6.54 10.89
CA ASN A 83 2.09 6.14 12.05
C ASN A 83 2.17 7.25 13.11
N LEU A 84 1.02 7.68 13.60
CA LEU A 84 0.90 8.73 14.60
C LEU A 84 -0.21 8.39 15.59
N ASP A 85 0.02 8.64 16.87
CA ASP A 85 -1.01 8.57 17.89
C ASP A 85 -1.84 9.87 17.86
N LEU A 86 -3.12 9.74 17.46
CA LEU A 86 -4.09 10.84 17.41
C LEU A 86 -5.14 10.59 18.50
N ASP A 87 -4.86 11.10 19.70
CA ASP A 87 -5.71 10.93 20.87
C ASP A 87 -6.90 11.89 20.89
N GLU A 88 -6.87 12.93 20.05
CA GLU A 88 -7.90 13.94 19.93
C GLU A 88 -8.43 14.01 18.50
N ALA A 89 -9.69 14.39 18.34
CA ALA A 89 -10.29 14.62 17.03
C ALA A 89 -9.51 15.70 16.27
N LEU A 90 -9.32 15.47 14.97
CA LEU A 90 -8.71 16.49 14.11
C LEU A 90 -9.75 17.57 13.80
N GLU A 91 -9.46 18.79 14.21
CA GLU A 91 -10.23 19.97 13.81
C GLU A 91 -9.72 20.47 12.46
N PHE A 92 -10.56 20.41 11.43
CA PHE A 92 -10.23 20.84 10.07
C PHE A 92 -10.32 22.37 9.89
N GLU A 93 -9.71 23.11 10.82
CA GLU A 93 -9.60 24.56 10.76
C GLU A 93 -8.53 25.02 9.76
N ALA A 94 -8.44 26.36 9.60
CA ALA A 94 -7.31 26.94 8.87
C ALA A 94 -5.98 26.43 9.46
N ASN A 95 -5.04 25.99 8.59
CA ASN A 95 -3.73 25.46 8.96
C ASN A 95 -3.70 24.04 9.61
N TRP A 96 -4.80 23.28 9.60
CA TRP A 96 -4.80 21.93 10.16
C TRP A 96 -3.73 21.02 9.56
N GLU A 97 -3.49 21.09 8.25
CA GLU A 97 -2.44 20.30 7.57
C GLU A 97 -1.04 20.66 8.10
N ALA A 98 -0.75 21.94 8.30
CA ALA A 98 0.55 22.36 8.85
C ALA A 98 0.73 21.84 10.28
N LYS A 99 -0.29 21.97 11.12
CA LYS A 99 -0.29 21.44 12.50
C LYS A 99 -0.05 19.92 12.50
N LEU A 100 -0.74 19.17 11.61
CA LEU A 100 -0.59 17.71 11.51
C LEU A 100 0.82 17.34 11.03
N ARG A 101 1.37 18.03 10.02
CA ARG A 101 2.74 17.83 9.54
C ARG A 101 3.77 18.04 10.62
N ASP A 102 3.61 19.06 11.44
CA ASP A 102 4.53 19.33 12.55
C ASP A 102 4.44 18.26 13.64
N ARG A 103 3.23 17.75 13.94
CA ARG A 103 3.08 16.58 14.82
C ARG A 103 3.79 15.36 14.24
N VAL A 104 3.61 15.06 12.94
CA VAL A 104 4.29 13.94 12.27
C VAL A 104 5.81 14.11 12.30
N LYS A 105 6.34 15.31 12.05
CA LYS A 105 7.78 15.58 12.13
C LYS A 105 8.34 15.31 13.52
N LYS A 106 7.57 15.62 14.56
CA LYS A 106 7.97 15.47 15.96
C LYS A 106 7.84 14.01 16.43
N ASP A 107 6.67 13.40 16.25
CA ASP A 107 6.28 12.17 16.93
C ASP A 107 6.00 11.01 15.96
N GLY A 108 5.83 11.30 14.66
CA GLY A 108 5.49 10.32 13.65
C GLY A 108 6.59 9.30 13.38
N LYS A 109 6.19 8.07 13.11
CA LYS A 109 7.08 6.96 12.74
C LYS A 109 6.74 6.50 11.32
N LEU A 110 7.71 6.60 10.41
CA LEU A 110 7.53 6.09 9.05
C LEU A 110 7.32 4.58 9.09
N ALA A 111 6.24 4.11 8.48
CA ALA A 111 5.88 2.70 8.45
C ALA A 111 6.83 1.90 7.53
N TYR A 112 6.82 0.58 7.67
CA TYR A 112 7.60 -0.31 6.81
C TYR A 112 7.08 -0.31 5.37
N ALA A 113 7.95 -0.65 4.41
CA ALA A 113 7.64 -0.70 2.99
C ALA A 113 6.52 -1.68 2.58
N PHE A 114 6.15 -2.58 3.47
CA PHE A 114 5.05 -3.52 3.28
C PHE A 114 3.70 -3.04 3.85
N SER A 115 3.68 -1.90 4.54
CA SER A 115 2.46 -1.31 5.09
C SER A 115 1.85 -0.38 4.05
N ILE A 116 0.90 -0.87 3.28
CA ILE A 116 0.26 -0.16 2.18
C ILE A 116 -1.23 0.01 2.47
N ASP A 117 -1.71 1.24 2.52
CA ASP A 117 -3.05 1.54 2.99
C ASP A 117 -3.87 2.38 2.00
N TYR A 118 -3.27 2.76 0.89
CA TYR A 118 -3.95 3.50 -0.18
C TYR A 118 -3.33 3.20 -1.54
N PHE A 119 -4.17 3.22 -2.58
CA PHE A 119 -3.79 2.97 -3.96
C PHE A 119 -4.54 3.93 -4.87
N VAL A 120 -3.85 4.51 -5.87
CA VAL A 120 -4.53 5.14 -7.01
C VAL A 120 -4.21 4.36 -8.27
N PHE A 121 -5.24 4.03 -9.03
CA PHE A 121 -5.14 3.19 -10.21
C PHE A 121 -6.21 3.55 -11.25
N PRO A 122 -5.94 3.38 -12.55
CA PRO A 122 -6.95 3.53 -13.59
C PRO A 122 -7.95 2.37 -13.58
N ARG A 123 -9.12 2.63 -14.15
CA ARG A 123 -10.18 1.64 -14.36
C ARG A 123 -9.62 0.39 -15.03
N ASP A 124 -10.14 -0.78 -14.62
CA ASP A 124 -9.83 -2.11 -15.18
C ASP A 124 -8.34 -2.51 -15.16
N LEU A 125 -7.51 -1.74 -14.44
CA LEU A 125 -6.07 -1.95 -14.41
C LEU A 125 -5.67 -3.32 -13.91
N LEU A 126 -6.27 -3.75 -12.81
CA LEU A 126 -5.84 -4.92 -12.06
C LEU A 126 -6.47 -6.22 -12.58
N GLY A 127 -7.49 -6.10 -13.46
CA GLY A 127 -8.26 -7.25 -13.94
C GLY A 127 -9.01 -7.94 -12.79
N GLU A 128 -9.06 -9.26 -12.83
CA GLU A 128 -9.68 -10.05 -11.77
C GLU A 128 -8.82 -10.04 -10.51
N ILE A 129 -9.42 -9.58 -9.41
CA ILE A 129 -8.82 -9.58 -8.08
C ILE A 129 -9.30 -10.84 -7.35
N PRO A 130 -8.41 -11.66 -6.76
CA PRO A 130 -8.83 -12.79 -5.93
C PRO A 130 -9.72 -12.34 -4.77
N PRO A 131 -10.59 -13.23 -4.25
CA PRO A 131 -11.52 -12.90 -3.18
C PRO A 131 -10.81 -12.80 -1.81
N PHE A 132 -9.89 -11.86 -1.70
CA PHE A 132 -9.17 -11.58 -0.47
C PHE A 132 -10.10 -11.03 0.61
N ALA A 133 -9.91 -11.47 1.85
CA ALA A 133 -10.50 -10.85 3.03
C ALA A 133 -9.83 -9.50 3.30
N ILE A 134 -10.61 -8.42 3.37
CA ILE A 134 -10.11 -7.08 3.71
C ILE A 134 -9.62 -7.04 5.17
N GLY A 135 -8.68 -6.15 5.47
CA GLY A 135 -8.10 -6.03 6.80
C GLY A 135 -7.26 -7.24 7.24
N ARG A 136 -6.90 -8.13 6.34
CA ARG A 136 -5.95 -9.23 6.54
C ARG A 136 -4.74 -9.02 5.65
N PRO A 137 -3.54 -9.52 6.03
CA PRO A 137 -2.32 -9.33 5.25
C PRO A 137 -2.39 -9.90 3.83
N ARG A 138 -1.48 -9.48 2.97
CA ARG A 138 -1.13 -10.01 1.65
C ARG A 138 -1.85 -9.42 0.45
N TRP A 139 -3.10 -9.01 0.56
CA TRP A 139 -3.84 -8.50 -0.60
C TRP A 139 -3.28 -7.18 -1.14
N ASP A 140 -2.86 -6.30 -0.25
CA ASP A 140 -2.19 -5.04 -0.53
C ASP A 140 -0.85 -5.26 -1.26
N ASN A 141 -0.02 -6.14 -0.74
CA ASN A 141 1.24 -6.54 -1.36
C ASN A 141 1.03 -7.23 -2.73
N TRP A 142 -0.04 -8.03 -2.86
CA TRP A 142 -0.42 -8.64 -4.13
C TRP A 142 -0.81 -7.60 -5.18
N MET A 143 -1.44 -6.49 -4.80
CA MET A 143 -1.75 -5.38 -5.72
C MET A 143 -0.47 -4.83 -6.37
N LEU A 144 0.60 -4.67 -5.60
CA LEU A 144 1.89 -4.21 -6.11
C LEU A 144 2.50 -5.25 -7.08
N TYR A 145 2.49 -6.53 -6.69
CA TYR A 145 2.89 -7.62 -7.57
C TYR A 145 2.09 -7.59 -8.88
N ARG A 146 0.76 -7.48 -8.78
CA ARG A 146 -0.14 -7.49 -9.94
C ARG A 146 0.19 -6.37 -10.92
N ALA A 147 0.37 -5.15 -10.43
CA ALA A 147 0.78 -4.01 -11.25
C ALA A 147 2.11 -4.30 -11.97
N ARG A 148 3.12 -4.80 -11.23
CA ARG A 148 4.43 -5.14 -11.80
C ARG A 148 4.35 -6.30 -12.80
N SER A 149 3.57 -7.35 -12.56
CA SER A 149 3.37 -8.47 -13.48
C SER A 149 2.70 -8.04 -14.80
N LEU A 150 1.86 -7.02 -14.74
CA LEU A 150 1.26 -6.37 -15.92
C LEU A 150 2.19 -5.33 -16.58
N ARG A 151 3.46 -5.26 -16.16
CA ARG A 151 4.49 -4.34 -16.67
C ARG A 151 4.12 -2.86 -16.55
N MET A 152 3.35 -2.52 -15.53
CA MET A 152 2.94 -1.15 -15.31
C MET A 152 3.90 -0.42 -14.38
N PRO A 153 3.99 0.91 -14.50
CA PRO A 153 4.64 1.74 -13.50
C PRO A 153 4.01 1.52 -12.11
N LEU A 154 4.79 1.04 -11.17
CA LEU A 154 4.52 1.10 -9.75
C LEU A 154 5.25 2.33 -9.22
N ILE A 155 4.50 3.34 -8.82
CA ILE A 155 5.00 4.67 -8.49
C ILE A 155 4.99 4.87 -6.99
N ASP A 156 6.18 5.08 -6.43
CA ASP A 156 6.36 5.52 -5.05
C ASP A 156 6.28 7.05 -4.99
N ALA A 157 5.25 7.56 -4.31
CA ALA A 157 5.00 8.99 -4.15
C ALA A 157 5.42 9.54 -2.78
N THR A 158 6.05 8.72 -1.95
CA THR A 158 6.49 9.10 -0.60
C THR A 158 7.25 10.44 -0.54
N PRO A 159 8.12 10.79 -1.51
CA PRO A 159 8.88 12.05 -1.42
C PRO A 159 8.05 13.33 -1.58
N VAL A 160 6.81 13.23 -2.05
CA VAL A 160 6.01 14.42 -2.41
C VAL A 160 4.68 14.51 -1.69
N MET A 161 4.33 13.54 -0.89
CA MET A 161 3.10 13.53 -0.12
C MET A 161 3.26 12.84 1.22
N MET A 162 2.43 13.20 2.16
CA MET A 162 2.39 12.64 3.49
C MET A 162 1.01 12.02 3.76
N ALA A 163 0.97 10.70 3.91
CA ALA A 163 -0.19 9.99 4.41
C ALA A 163 0.02 9.68 5.90
N VAL A 164 -0.96 9.99 6.74
CA VAL A 164 -0.89 9.77 8.18
C VAL A 164 -1.86 8.69 8.57
N HIS A 165 -1.36 7.65 9.23
CA HIS A 165 -2.17 6.57 9.78
C HIS A 165 -2.39 6.84 11.26
N GLN A 166 -3.64 6.93 11.66
CA GLN A 166 -4.03 6.95 13.05
C GLN A 166 -3.76 5.58 13.67
N ASN A 167 -2.86 5.53 14.64
CA ASN A 167 -2.62 4.29 15.35
C ASN A 167 -3.89 3.87 16.12
N HIS A 168 -4.20 2.59 16.04
CA HIS A 168 -5.30 1.98 16.76
C HIS A 168 -4.90 0.61 17.27
N ASP A 169 -5.64 0.09 18.22
CA ASP A 169 -5.54 -1.30 18.64
C ASP A 169 -6.26 -2.24 17.65
N TYR A 170 -6.16 -3.53 17.90
CA TYR A 170 -6.84 -4.56 17.13
C TYR A 170 -8.04 -5.15 17.90
N ALA A 171 -8.69 -4.35 18.76
CA ALA A 171 -9.77 -4.79 19.64
C ALA A 171 -11.00 -5.34 18.87
N HIS A 172 -11.15 -4.97 17.62
CA HIS A 172 -12.20 -5.49 16.75
C HIS A 172 -12.04 -6.98 16.42
N HIS A 173 -10.88 -7.59 16.66
CA HIS A 173 -10.65 -9.01 16.42
C HIS A 173 -10.52 -9.76 17.73
N PRO A 174 -11.25 -10.91 17.94
CA PRO A 174 -11.25 -11.64 19.20
C PRO A 174 -9.86 -12.07 19.70
N GLN A 175 -8.93 -12.33 18.79
CA GLN A 175 -7.54 -12.69 19.07
C GLN A 175 -6.57 -11.52 18.90
N GLY A 176 -7.07 -10.28 18.81
CA GLY A 176 -6.27 -9.08 18.62
C GLY A 176 -5.39 -9.13 17.37
N LYS A 177 -4.22 -8.52 17.45
CA LYS A 177 -3.26 -8.42 16.35
C LYS A 177 -2.82 -9.78 15.78
N ASP A 178 -2.66 -10.78 16.64
CA ASP A 178 -2.20 -12.11 16.21
C ASP A 178 -3.24 -12.80 15.33
N GLY A 179 -4.52 -12.73 15.67
CA GLY A 179 -5.60 -13.27 14.86
C GLY A 179 -5.72 -12.58 13.50
N VAL A 180 -5.54 -11.26 13.46
CA VAL A 180 -5.51 -10.50 12.19
C VAL A 180 -4.35 -10.94 11.31
N SER A 181 -3.16 -11.13 11.88
CA SER A 181 -1.91 -11.36 11.14
C SER A 181 -1.65 -12.82 10.77
N HIS A 182 -2.11 -13.77 11.58
CA HIS A 182 -1.78 -15.20 11.46
C HIS A 182 -3.00 -16.12 11.50
N GLY A 183 -4.21 -15.60 11.68
CA GLY A 183 -5.44 -16.39 11.67
C GLY A 183 -5.77 -17.02 10.31
N ASP A 184 -6.82 -17.84 10.29
CA ASP A 184 -7.23 -18.60 9.10
C ASP A 184 -7.40 -17.74 7.86
N GLU A 185 -7.97 -16.54 7.98
CA GLU A 185 -8.17 -15.62 6.86
C GLU A 185 -6.84 -15.08 6.30
N ALA A 186 -5.85 -14.83 7.15
CA ALA A 186 -4.51 -14.43 6.72
C ALA A 186 -3.84 -15.55 5.92
N VAL A 187 -3.98 -16.81 6.36
CA VAL A 187 -3.49 -18.00 5.64
C VAL A 187 -4.19 -18.17 4.29
N ILE A 188 -5.50 -17.92 4.24
CA ILE A 188 -6.26 -17.97 2.99
C ILE A 188 -5.78 -16.88 2.04
N ASN A 189 -5.63 -15.65 2.51
CA ASN A 189 -5.11 -14.54 1.71
C ASN A 189 -3.71 -14.85 1.16
N GLU A 190 -2.82 -15.44 1.97
CA GLU A 190 -1.49 -15.84 1.50
C GLU A 190 -1.54 -16.87 0.37
N LYS A 191 -2.43 -17.85 0.48
CA LYS A 191 -2.65 -18.84 -0.60
C LYS A 191 -3.22 -18.19 -1.86
N LEU A 192 -4.21 -17.32 -1.73
CA LEU A 192 -4.80 -16.57 -2.84
C LEU A 192 -3.78 -15.65 -3.53
N ALA A 193 -2.87 -15.06 -2.76
CA ALA A 193 -1.78 -14.25 -3.29
C ALA A 193 -0.72 -15.07 -4.06
N GLY A 194 -0.71 -16.39 -3.93
CA GLY A 194 0.31 -17.25 -4.52
C GLY A 194 1.58 -17.39 -3.67
N GLY A 195 1.49 -17.09 -2.37
CA GLY A 195 2.57 -17.24 -1.41
C GLY A 195 3.57 -16.08 -1.39
N LEU A 196 4.67 -16.27 -0.68
CA LEU A 196 5.68 -15.24 -0.43
C LEU A 196 6.40 -14.74 -1.68
N VAL A 197 6.41 -15.49 -2.76
CA VAL A 197 7.02 -15.09 -4.03
C VAL A 197 6.34 -13.85 -4.63
N HIS A 198 5.05 -13.70 -4.40
CA HIS A 198 4.26 -12.55 -4.82
C HIS A 198 4.16 -11.44 -3.74
N TRP A 199 4.93 -11.54 -2.68
CA TRP A 199 4.99 -10.48 -1.67
C TRP A 199 5.86 -9.33 -2.15
N PHE A 200 5.22 -8.36 -2.75
CA PHE A 200 5.85 -7.11 -3.20
C PHE A 200 5.62 -6.00 -2.17
N THR A 201 6.55 -5.11 -2.09
CA THR A 201 6.55 -3.97 -1.17
C THR A 201 6.83 -2.68 -1.93
N LEU A 202 6.80 -1.55 -1.26
CA LEU A 202 7.14 -0.27 -1.88
C LEU A 202 8.59 -0.20 -2.41
N ASP A 203 9.48 -1.06 -1.89
CA ASP A 203 10.84 -1.21 -2.43
C ASP A 203 10.85 -1.75 -3.86
N ASP A 204 9.80 -2.46 -4.26
CA ASP A 204 9.61 -3.00 -5.60
C ASP A 204 9.03 -1.97 -6.58
N ALA A 205 8.78 -0.72 -6.14
CA ALA A 205 8.38 0.37 -7.01
C ALA A 205 9.50 0.69 -8.01
N ASN A 206 9.15 0.70 -9.31
CA ASN A 206 10.10 0.98 -10.37
C ASN A 206 10.10 2.44 -10.84
N TYR A 207 9.21 3.26 -10.28
CA TYR A 207 9.17 4.71 -10.45
C TYR A 207 9.14 5.43 -9.11
N LEU A 208 9.68 6.63 -9.08
CA LEU A 208 9.68 7.55 -7.95
C LEU A 208 9.14 8.90 -8.42
N LEU A 209 8.15 9.42 -7.71
CA LEU A 209 7.69 10.79 -7.88
C LEU A 209 8.49 11.70 -6.94
N THR A 210 9.28 12.59 -7.53
CA THR A 210 10.05 13.59 -6.78
C THR A 210 9.41 14.98 -6.92
N PRO A 211 9.81 15.97 -6.11
CA PRO A 211 9.34 17.34 -6.30
C PRO A 211 9.50 17.83 -7.74
N GLU A 212 10.59 17.47 -8.41
CA GLU A 212 10.91 17.95 -9.76
C GLU A 212 10.21 17.15 -10.87
N LYS A 213 10.18 15.80 -10.74
CA LYS A 213 9.71 14.93 -11.83
C LYS A 213 9.34 13.52 -11.41
N LEU A 214 8.55 12.87 -12.26
CA LEU A 214 8.38 11.41 -12.24
C LEU A 214 9.58 10.75 -12.94
N ARG A 215 10.32 9.88 -12.26
CA ARG A 215 11.48 9.19 -12.81
C ARG A 215 11.48 7.69 -12.52
N ARG A 216 12.13 6.91 -13.35
CA ARG A 216 12.42 5.51 -13.04
C ARG A 216 13.43 5.44 -11.89
N LYS A 217 13.26 4.46 -11.00
CA LYS A 217 14.31 4.09 -10.06
C LYS A 217 15.43 3.39 -10.82
N PHE A 218 16.67 3.82 -10.60
CA PHE A 218 17.83 3.29 -11.29
C PHE A 218 19.07 3.38 -10.39
N ASP A 219 19.04 2.66 -9.28
CA ASP A 219 20.15 2.55 -8.37
C ASP A 219 20.48 1.07 -8.12
N ARG A 220 21.66 0.82 -7.53
CA ARG A 220 22.14 -0.54 -7.28
C ARG A 220 21.20 -1.37 -6.42
N ALA A 221 20.60 -0.76 -5.40
CA ALA A 221 19.70 -1.46 -4.50
C ALA A 221 18.42 -1.89 -5.25
N HIS A 222 17.86 -0.99 -6.06
CA HIS A 222 16.72 -1.28 -6.91
C HIS A 222 17.05 -2.36 -7.95
N PHE A 223 18.21 -2.30 -8.60
CA PHE A 223 18.62 -3.31 -9.57
C PHE A 223 18.70 -4.71 -8.94
N LEU A 224 19.31 -4.85 -7.76
CA LEU A 224 19.36 -6.12 -7.05
C LEU A 224 17.97 -6.63 -6.67
N ARG A 225 17.09 -5.72 -6.27
CA ARG A 225 15.70 -6.04 -5.97
C ARG A 225 14.93 -6.49 -7.20
N GLU A 226 15.13 -5.86 -8.35
CA GLU A 226 14.58 -6.30 -9.64
C GLU A 226 15.04 -7.73 -9.99
N CYS A 227 16.33 -8.04 -9.84
CA CYS A 227 16.86 -9.39 -10.06
C CYS A 227 16.21 -10.43 -9.12
N GLU A 228 15.99 -10.09 -7.86
CA GLU A 228 15.30 -10.95 -6.90
C GLU A 228 13.84 -11.25 -7.31
N LYS A 229 13.16 -10.27 -7.93
CA LYS A 229 11.75 -10.38 -8.33
C LYS A 229 11.53 -10.93 -9.75
N LEU A 230 12.60 -11.07 -10.55
CA LEU A 230 12.48 -11.60 -11.91
C LEU A 230 11.72 -12.92 -12.01
N PRO A 231 11.94 -13.94 -11.15
CA PRO A 231 11.22 -15.21 -11.25
C PRO A 231 9.71 -15.07 -11.05
N ALA A 232 9.30 -14.16 -10.16
CA ALA A 232 7.89 -13.86 -9.91
C ALA A 232 7.23 -13.15 -11.09
N LEU A 233 7.97 -12.25 -11.75
CA LEU A 233 7.46 -11.43 -12.86
C LEU A 233 7.52 -12.15 -14.21
N TYR A 234 8.47 -13.08 -14.34
CA TYR A 234 8.71 -13.86 -15.56
C TYR A 234 8.88 -15.33 -15.19
N PRO A 235 7.77 -16.09 -15.04
CA PRO A 235 7.79 -17.49 -14.59
C PRO A 235 8.33 -18.40 -15.68
N TRP A 236 9.60 -18.24 -16.01
CA TRP A 236 10.33 -19.09 -16.94
C TRP A 236 11.03 -20.23 -16.17
N PRO A 237 10.90 -21.50 -16.57
CA PRO A 237 11.40 -22.64 -15.77
C PRO A 237 12.82 -22.50 -15.22
N PRO A 238 13.84 -22.05 -15.99
CA PRO A 238 15.18 -21.86 -15.44
C PRO A 238 15.27 -20.80 -14.33
N LEU A 239 14.46 -19.73 -14.40
CA LEU A 239 14.44 -18.68 -13.38
C LEU A 239 13.77 -19.15 -12.09
N THR A 240 12.73 -19.99 -12.20
CA THR A 240 12.06 -20.55 -11.01
C THR A 240 12.96 -21.56 -10.27
N TRP A 241 13.87 -22.23 -10.96
CA TRP A 241 14.87 -23.10 -10.34
C TRP A 241 15.93 -22.28 -9.59
N ILE A 242 16.39 -21.16 -10.18
CA ILE A 242 17.30 -20.22 -9.52
C ILE A 242 16.66 -19.66 -8.25
N GLU A 243 15.37 -19.29 -8.31
CA GLU A 243 14.62 -18.81 -7.14
C GLU A 243 14.59 -19.87 -6.02
N LYS A 244 14.22 -21.11 -6.34
CA LYS A 244 14.23 -22.21 -5.35
C LYS A 244 15.63 -22.39 -4.74
N ALA A 245 16.68 -22.32 -5.54
CA ALA A 245 18.05 -22.41 -5.06
C ALA A 245 18.46 -21.23 -4.17
N VAL A 246 18.02 -20.00 -4.47
CA VAL A 246 18.28 -18.80 -3.69
C VAL A 246 17.50 -18.77 -2.38
N ILE A 247 16.23 -19.19 -2.40
CA ILE A 247 15.38 -19.24 -1.19
C ILE A 247 15.88 -20.34 -0.22
N THR A 248 16.34 -21.50 -0.75
CA THR A 248 16.85 -22.59 0.05
C THR A 248 18.29 -22.37 0.57
N SER A 249 19.07 -21.51 -0.09
CA SER A 249 20.44 -21.19 0.33
C SER A 249 20.47 -20.00 1.30
N ARG A 250 20.21 -20.25 2.59
CA ARG A 250 20.37 -19.25 3.67
C ARG A 250 21.71 -18.48 3.66
N PRO A 251 22.87 -19.00 3.18
CA PRO A 251 24.13 -18.25 3.14
C PRO A 251 24.18 -17.13 2.09
N PHE A 252 23.31 -17.11 1.08
CA PHE A 252 23.33 -16.08 0.03
C PHE A 252 22.91 -14.69 0.54
N ARG A 253 21.96 -14.62 1.48
CA ARG A 253 21.54 -13.36 2.11
C ARG A 253 22.64 -12.65 2.90
N SER A 254 23.53 -13.39 3.56
CA SER A 254 24.62 -12.83 4.35
C SER A 254 25.80 -12.37 3.49
N ARG A 255 26.04 -13.00 2.34
CA ARG A 255 27.19 -12.76 1.47
C ARG A 255 27.07 -11.49 0.61
N PHE A 256 25.83 -11.03 0.32
CA PHE A 256 25.58 -9.82 -0.46
C PHE A 256 25.24 -8.58 0.38
N GLY A 257 25.45 -8.64 1.70
CA GLY A 257 25.25 -7.48 2.59
C GLY A 257 23.79 -6.99 2.67
N LEU A 258 22.84 -7.85 2.28
CA LEU A 258 21.39 -7.59 2.40
C LEU A 258 20.95 -7.86 3.84
N SER A 259 21.65 -7.29 4.82
CA SER A 259 21.21 -7.33 6.21
C SER A 259 20.08 -6.29 6.40
N LEU A 260 19.12 -6.63 7.25
CA LEU A 260 18.08 -5.69 7.72
C LEU A 260 18.66 -4.34 8.16
N GLY A 261 19.92 -4.33 8.61
CA GLY A 261 20.62 -3.14 9.07
C GLY A 261 21.12 -2.18 7.96
N SER A 262 21.43 -2.67 6.74
CA SER A 262 21.75 -1.79 5.60
C SER A 262 20.47 -1.18 5.01
N PHE A 263 19.38 -1.91 5.10
CA PHE A 263 18.04 -1.49 4.76
C PHE A 263 17.57 -0.35 5.68
N LEU A 264 17.70 -0.49 6.97
CA LEU A 264 17.34 0.53 7.97
C LEU A 264 18.20 1.81 7.86
N ARG A 265 19.46 1.72 7.41
CA ARG A 265 20.33 2.91 7.23
C ARG A 265 19.97 3.75 6.00
N GLY A 266 19.50 3.13 4.92
CA GLY A 266 18.94 3.85 3.76
C GLY A 266 17.67 4.62 4.13
N TRP A 267 16.87 4.06 5.02
CA TRP A 267 15.62 4.61 5.52
C TRP A 267 15.78 5.85 6.38
N ASN A 268 16.76 5.85 7.28
CA ASN A 268 17.06 7.03 8.10
C ASN A 268 17.45 8.25 7.25
N LYS A 269 18.05 8.04 6.07
CA LYS A 269 18.34 9.15 5.14
C LYS A 269 17.08 9.73 4.50
N ILE A 270 16.12 8.88 4.10
CA ILE A 270 14.86 9.35 3.50
C ILE A 270 13.98 10.02 4.56
N ALA A 271 13.83 9.42 5.73
CA ALA A 271 13.10 10.02 6.85
C ALA A 271 13.73 11.34 7.31
N HIS A 272 15.07 11.47 7.25
CA HIS A 272 15.78 12.69 7.61
C HIS A 272 15.59 13.80 6.55
N SER A 273 15.58 13.46 5.26
CA SER A 273 15.33 14.43 4.19
C SER A 273 13.88 14.95 4.23
N TYR A 274 12.92 14.09 4.60
CA TYR A 274 11.52 14.49 4.74
C TYR A 274 11.28 15.41 5.96
N LYS A 275 12.03 15.17 7.05
CA LYS A 275 11.98 16.04 8.25
C LYS A 275 12.59 17.42 8.02
N GLN A 276 13.36 17.61 6.95
CA GLN A 276 14.03 18.88 6.61
C GLN A 276 13.33 19.70 5.52
N GLN A 277 12.24 19.20 4.93
CA GLN A 277 11.44 19.99 4.00
C GLN A 277 10.53 20.96 4.79
N PRO A 278 10.45 22.23 4.38
CA PRO A 278 9.65 23.27 5.04
C PRO A 278 8.15 22.99 4.99
#